data_dc74e8bc4ed5c4e53a1d10d1ea90281c
#
_entry.id   dc74e8bc4ed5c4e53a1d10d1ea90281c
#
_cell.length_a   1.000
_cell.length_b   1.000
_cell.length_c   1.000
_cell.angle_alpha   90.00
_cell.angle_beta   90.00
_cell.angle_gamma   90.00
#
_symmetry.space_group_name_H-M   'P 1'
#
loop_
_entity.id
_entity.type
_entity.pdbx_description
1 polymer ?
#
loop_
_entity_poly.entity_id
_entity_poly.type
_entity_poly.pdbx_seq_one_letter_code
_entity_poly.pdbx_strand_id
1 'polypeptide(L)'
;ITDKANENFKWIGIIKLFLPNSIILHCERDQSDICFSIFKNNFNSKNMNWSSKPEHITRYYDLYKKMMNFWKKECGDFFYNISYENLINNSENEIKNLIKICNLKWDDRCLRFYENNTTYVRTTSAVQARMPIYSKSIGNYLNFKDFIKFN
;
A
#
# COMPACT_ATOMS: atom_id res chain seq x y z
N ILE A 1 4.31 1.29 -18.00
CA ILE A 1 4.92 2.17 -16.98
C ILE A 1 4.13 2.01 -15.71
N THR A 2 4.81 1.86 -14.59
CA THR A 2 4.20 1.84 -13.26
C THR A 2 4.65 3.04 -12.45
N ASP A 3 3.74 3.63 -11.70
CA ASP A 3 4.02 4.65 -10.70
C ASP A 3 3.58 4.19 -9.32
N LYS A 4 4.38 4.48 -8.30
CA LYS A 4 4.07 4.17 -6.91
C LYS A 4 4.42 5.36 -6.02
N ALA A 5 3.42 6.17 -5.70
CA ALA A 5 3.51 7.19 -4.67
C ALA A 5 2.35 7.04 -3.68
N ASN A 6 2.65 7.08 -2.38
CA ASN A 6 1.63 6.87 -1.34
C ASN A 6 0.53 7.93 -1.38
N GLU A 7 0.80 9.10 -1.94
CA GLU A 7 -0.15 10.21 -2.03
C GLU A 7 -0.98 10.22 -3.32
N ASN A 8 -0.81 9.24 -4.23
CA ASN A 8 -1.60 9.15 -5.47
C ASN A 8 -3.11 9.07 -5.23
N PHE A 9 -3.53 8.61 -4.05
CA PHE A 9 -4.94 8.59 -3.69
C PHE A 9 -5.61 9.98 -3.73
N LYS A 10 -4.85 11.06 -3.60
CA LYS A 10 -5.35 12.43 -3.73
C LYS A 10 -5.71 12.80 -5.16
N TRP A 11 -5.16 12.10 -6.15
CA TRP A 11 -5.18 12.44 -7.56
C TRP A 11 -5.96 11.47 -8.43
N ILE A 12 -6.67 10.50 -7.84
CA ILE A 12 -7.37 9.43 -8.58
C ILE A 12 -8.30 10.01 -9.66
N GLY A 13 -9.08 11.05 -9.35
CA GLY A 13 -9.95 11.70 -10.36
C GLY A 13 -9.15 12.31 -11.51
N ILE A 14 -8.03 12.95 -11.23
CA ILE A 14 -7.14 13.52 -12.25
C ILE A 14 -6.51 12.41 -13.09
N ILE A 15 -6.05 11.33 -12.44
CA ILE A 15 -5.49 10.16 -13.12
C ILE A 15 -6.54 9.55 -14.06
N LYS A 16 -7.79 9.41 -13.61
CA LYS A 16 -8.89 8.90 -14.44
C LYS A 16 -9.15 9.77 -15.68
N LEU A 17 -9.09 11.10 -15.54
CA LEU A 17 -9.32 12.02 -16.63
C LEU A 17 -8.21 11.99 -17.68
N PHE A 18 -6.96 12.02 -17.26
CA PHE A 18 -5.82 12.12 -18.17
C PHE A 18 -5.25 10.78 -18.64
N LEU A 19 -5.48 9.73 -17.87
CA LEU A 19 -4.99 8.37 -18.14
C LEU A 19 -6.14 7.35 -18.05
N PRO A 20 -7.16 7.44 -18.90
CA PRO A 20 -8.40 6.64 -18.79
C PRO A 20 -8.16 5.13 -18.89
N ASN A 21 -7.05 4.71 -19.49
CA ASN A 21 -6.65 3.30 -19.64
C ASN A 21 -5.73 2.81 -18.50
N SER A 22 -5.43 3.66 -17.51
CA SER A 22 -4.62 3.23 -16.37
C SER A 22 -5.41 2.33 -15.43
N ILE A 23 -4.71 1.42 -14.79
CA ILE A 23 -5.25 0.55 -13.74
C ILE A 23 -4.71 1.04 -12.42
N ILE A 24 -5.58 1.32 -11.46
CA ILE A 24 -5.19 1.72 -10.11
C ILE A 24 -5.31 0.51 -9.19
N LEU A 25 -4.19 0.14 -8.58
CA LEU A 25 -4.13 -0.89 -7.55
C LEU A 25 -4.06 -0.21 -6.18
N HIS A 26 -5.09 -0.40 -5.38
CA HIS A 26 -5.20 0.15 -4.03
C HIS A 26 -4.87 -0.92 -3.00
N CYS A 27 -3.73 -0.80 -2.33
CA CYS A 27 -3.29 -1.74 -1.30
C CYS A 27 -3.92 -1.37 0.04
N GLU A 28 -4.79 -2.22 0.55
CA GLU A 28 -5.40 -2.11 1.87
C GLU A 28 -4.67 -3.00 2.89
N ARG A 29 -4.62 -2.55 4.13
CA ARG A 29 -4.03 -3.26 5.25
C ARG A 29 -4.73 -2.85 6.54
N ASP A 30 -4.59 -3.63 7.61
CA ASP A 30 -5.06 -3.27 8.94
C ASP A 30 -4.63 -1.85 9.33
N GLN A 31 -5.59 -1.05 9.82
CA GLN A 31 -5.40 0.35 10.16
C GLN A 31 -4.34 0.55 11.23
N SER A 32 -4.39 -0.26 12.29
CA SER A 32 -3.50 -0.12 13.43
C SER A 32 -2.05 -0.45 13.03
N ASP A 33 -1.87 -1.47 12.18
CA ASP A 33 -0.57 -1.82 11.64
C ASP A 33 0.00 -0.75 10.70
N ILE A 34 -0.87 -0.11 9.87
CA ILE A 34 -0.46 1.04 9.03
C ILE A 34 -0.02 2.21 9.91
N CYS A 35 -0.87 2.62 10.86
CA CYS A 35 -0.60 3.75 11.74
C CYS A 35 0.68 3.52 12.55
N PHE A 36 0.85 2.33 13.10
CA PHE A 36 2.05 1.94 13.83
C PHE A 36 3.30 1.94 12.92
N SER A 37 3.18 1.45 11.69
CA SER A 37 4.29 1.47 10.74
C SER A 37 4.71 2.89 10.39
N ILE A 38 3.76 3.81 10.20
CA ILE A 38 4.04 5.22 9.92
C ILE A 38 4.77 5.85 11.12
N PHE A 39 4.25 5.65 12.33
CA PHE A 39 4.81 6.18 13.56
C PHE A 39 6.25 5.70 13.78
N LYS A 40 6.46 4.39 13.66
CA LYS A 40 7.79 3.76 13.87
C LYS A 40 8.85 4.27 12.90
N ASN A 41 8.49 4.56 11.67
CA ASN A 41 9.47 4.96 10.64
C ASN A 41 9.94 6.41 10.78
N ASN A 42 9.28 7.23 11.60
CA ASN A 42 9.68 8.61 11.92
C ASN A 42 10.20 9.38 10.68
N PHE A 43 9.32 9.57 9.70
CA PHE A 43 9.69 10.20 8.44
C PHE A 43 10.17 11.63 8.64
N ASN A 44 11.45 11.87 8.41
CA ASN A 44 12.07 13.19 8.54
C ASN A 44 11.89 14.02 7.26
N SER A 45 10.64 14.31 6.89
CA SER A 45 10.28 15.14 5.74
C SER A 45 9.33 16.24 6.17
N LYS A 46 9.56 17.47 5.71
CA LYS A 46 8.66 18.61 6.00
C LYS A 46 7.19 18.33 5.67
N ASN A 47 6.94 17.55 4.63
CA ASN A 47 5.57 17.21 4.21
C ASN A 47 4.93 16.07 5.05
N MET A 48 5.68 15.45 5.96
CA MET A 48 5.23 14.35 6.79
C MET A 48 5.28 14.65 8.29
N ASN A 49 5.27 15.90 8.70
CA ASN A 49 5.28 16.30 10.12
C ASN A 49 4.10 15.71 10.91
N TRP A 50 3.00 15.37 10.24
CA TRP A 50 1.85 14.68 10.82
C TRP A 50 2.17 13.24 11.27
N SER A 51 3.24 12.62 10.76
CA SER A 51 3.62 11.24 11.08
C SER A 51 4.32 11.07 12.44
N SER A 52 4.60 12.16 13.15
CA SER A 52 5.34 12.15 14.42
C SER A 52 4.47 11.94 15.67
N LYS A 53 3.14 12.07 15.55
CA LYS A 53 2.20 11.93 16.66
C LYS A 53 1.06 10.97 16.31
N PRO A 54 0.69 10.02 17.21
CA PRO A 54 -0.38 9.05 16.96
C PRO A 54 -1.70 9.71 16.54
N GLU A 55 -2.11 10.79 17.22
CA GLU A 55 -3.37 11.50 16.94
C GLU A 55 -3.39 12.12 15.53
N HIS A 56 -2.24 12.65 15.09
CA HIS A 56 -2.14 13.22 13.74
C HIS A 56 -2.16 12.12 12.67
N ILE A 57 -1.54 10.97 12.94
CA ILE A 57 -1.56 9.81 12.04
C ILE A 57 -2.99 9.31 11.88
N THR A 58 -3.72 9.13 12.99
CA THR A 58 -5.13 8.68 12.96
C THR A 58 -5.98 9.65 12.16
N ARG A 59 -5.87 10.95 12.44
CA ARG A 59 -6.63 11.98 11.71
C ARG A 59 -6.32 11.98 10.21
N TYR A 60 -5.05 11.80 9.83
CA TYR A 60 -4.67 11.70 8.42
C TYR A 60 -5.23 10.44 7.77
N TYR A 61 -5.22 9.31 8.50
CA TYR A 61 -5.79 8.06 8.04
C TYR A 61 -7.31 8.18 7.82
N ASP A 62 -8.03 8.86 8.71
CA ASP A 62 -9.47 9.11 8.55
C ASP A 62 -9.78 9.96 7.31
N LEU A 63 -8.96 10.98 7.03
CA LEU A 63 -9.08 11.77 5.81
C LEU A 63 -8.82 10.91 4.56
N TYR A 64 -7.80 10.07 4.60
CA TYR A 64 -7.54 9.11 3.54
C TYR A 64 -8.73 8.17 3.33
N LYS A 65 -9.30 7.58 4.38
CA LYS A 65 -10.47 6.69 4.29
C LYS A 65 -11.69 7.40 3.67
N LYS A 66 -11.96 8.64 4.08
CA LYS A 66 -13.04 9.44 3.52
C LYS A 66 -12.84 9.67 2.02
N MET A 67 -11.60 10.00 1.62
CA MET A 67 -11.27 10.22 0.21
C MET A 67 -11.35 8.93 -0.61
N MET A 68 -10.86 7.80 -0.09
CA MET A 68 -10.97 6.52 -0.78
C MET A 68 -12.43 6.06 -0.94
N ASN A 69 -13.27 6.28 0.08
CA ASN A 69 -14.71 6.00 -0.02
C ASN A 69 -15.39 6.90 -1.08
N PHE A 70 -14.98 8.16 -1.17
CA PHE A 70 -15.45 9.05 -2.23
C PHE A 70 -15.03 8.50 -3.61
N TRP A 71 -13.77 8.17 -3.82
CA TRP A 71 -13.30 7.62 -5.09
C TRP A 71 -13.98 6.31 -5.45
N LYS A 72 -14.20 5.43 -4.47
CA LYS A 72 -14.93 4.18 -4.69
C LYS A 72 -16.33 4.42 -5.21
N LYS A 73 -17.01 5.44 -4.70
CA LYS A 73 -18.35 5.84 -5.16
C LYS A 73 -18.32 6.45 -6.57
N GLU A 74 -17.39 7.38 -6.83
CA GLU A 74 -17.35 8.17 -8.06
C GLU A 74 -16.65 7.47 -9.23
N CYS A 75 -15.72 6.57 -8.94
CA CYS A 75 -14.87 5.92 -9.94
C CYS A 75 -15.17 4.42 -10.13
N GLY A 76 -15.94 3.81 -9.21
CA GLY A 76 -16.39 2.42 -9.34
C GLY A 76 -15.25 1.45 -9.66
N ASP A 77 -15.34 0.78 -10.80
CA ASP A 77 -14.41 -0.27 -11.23
C ASP A 77 -13.05 0.25 -11.75
N PHE A 78 -12.78 1.54 -11.61
CA PHE A 78 -11.51 2.12 -12.07
C PHE A 78 -10.31 1.70 -11.22
N PHE A 79 -10.54 1.23 -10.00
CA PHE A 79 -9.48 0.72 -9.14
C PHE A 79 -9.84 -0.61 -8.47
N TYR A 80 -8.81 -1.38 -8.16
CA TYR A 80 -8.90 -2.70 -7.55
C TYR A 80 -8.27 -2.69 -6.18
N ASN A 81 -9.00 -3.18 -5.18
CA ASN A 81 -8.49 -3.33 -3.82
C ASN A 81 -7.68 -4.63 -3.69
N ILE A 82 -6.54 -4.52 -3.05
CA ILE A 82 -5.64 -5.63 -2.73
C ILE A 82 -5.49 -5.66 -1.21
N SER A 83 -5.92 -6.74 -0.57
CA SER A 83 -5.63 -6.96 0.84
C SER A 83 -4.20 -7.45 1.00
N TYR A 84 -3.42 -6.71 1.81
CA TYR A 84 -2.07 -7.10 2.18
C TYR A 84 -2.04 -8.44 2.91
N GLU A 85 -3.00 -8.67 3.81
CA GLU A 85 -3.13 -9.91 4.57
C GLU A 85 -3.43 -11.11 3.65
N ASN A 86 -4.33 -10.94 2.69
CA ASN A 86 -4.63 -11.98 1.71
C ASN A 86 -3.42 -12.24 0.81
N LEU A 87 -2.72 -11.19 0.36
CA LEU A 87 -1.51 -11.34 -0.44
C LEU A 87 -0.44 -12.17 0.28
N ILE A 88 -0.31 -12.03 1.59
CA ILE A 88 0.64 -12.81 2.38
C ILE A 88 0.16 -14.24 2.56
N ASN A 89 -1.12 -14.44 2.89
CA ASN A 89 -1.66 -15.76 3.21
C ASN A 89 -1.89 -16.64 1.97
N ASN A 90 -2.09 -16.02 0.80
CA ASN A 90 -2.43 -16.72 -0.46
C ASN A 90 -1.70 -16.08 -1.65
N SER A 91 -0.39 -15.86 -1.50
CA SER A 91 0.42 -15.04 -2.40
C SER A 91 0.35 -15.47 -3.86
N GLU A 92 0.41 -16.75 -4.16
CA GLU A 92 0.40 -17.22 -5.56
C GLU A 92 -0.90 -16.84 -6.27
N ASN A 93 -2.05 -17.09 -5.65
CA ASN A 93 -3.34 -16.79 -6.26
C ASN A 93 -3.58 -15.28 -6.38
N GLU A 94 -3.21 -14.51 -5.35
CA GLU A 94 -3.34 -13.06 -5.36
C GLU A 94 -2.44 -12.43 -6.43
N ILE A 95 -1.20 -12.87 -6.58
CA ILE A 95 -0.29 -12.38 -7.63
C ILE A 95 -0.82 -12.75 -9.02
N LYS A 96 -1.30 -14.00 -9.23
CA LYS A 96 -1.92 -14.38 -10.50
C LYS A 96 -3.12 -13.50 -10.85
N ASN A 97 -3.98 -13.22 -9.86
CA ASN A 97 -5.12 -12.34 -10.03
C ASN A 97 -4.69 -10.91 -10.38
N LEU A 98 -3.67 -10.35 -9.71
CA LEU A 98 -3.12 -9.03 -10.02
C LEU A 98 -2.59 -8.93 -11.45
N ILE A 99 -1.83 -9.92 -11.91
CA ILE A 99 -1.31 -9.97 -13.28
C ILE A 99 -2.45 -9.99 -14.29
N LYS A 100 -3.51 -10.78 -14.01
CA LYS A 100 -4.73 -10.81 -14.83
C LYS A 100 -5.46 -9.46 -14.86
N ILE A 101 -5.64 -8.81 -13.70
CA ILE A 101 -6.26 -7.47 -13.60
C ILE A 101 -5.47 -6.45 -14.42
N CYS A 102 -4.15 -6.53 -14.38
CA CYS A 102 -3.27 -5.66 -15.16
C CYS A 102 -3.23 -6.01 -16.66
N ASN A 103 -4.00 -7.00 -17.09
CA ASN A 103 -4.02 -7.49 -18.48
C ASN A 103 -2.62 -7.87 -18.99
N LEU A 104 -1.81 -8.46 -18.12
CA LEU A 104 -0.45 -8.90 -18.41
C LEU A 104 -0.40 -10.41 -18.56
N LYS A 105 0.56 -10.88 -19.38
CA LYS A 105 0.84 -12.30 -19.50
C LYS A 105 1.51 -12.80 -18.23
N TRP A 106 1.07 -13.97 -17.75
CA TRP A 106 1.70 -14.62 -16.62
C TRP A 106 3.16 -14.98 -16.88
N ASP A 107 3.99 -14.80 -15.86
CA ASP A 107 5.39 -15.19 -15.84
C ASP A 107 5.73 -15.70 -14.42
N ASP A 108 6.32 -16.89 -14.32
CA ASP A 108 6.65 -17.50 -13.02
C ASP A 108 7.67 -16.71 -12.21
N ARG A 109 8.41 -15.81 -12.85
CA ARG A 109 9.31 -14.86 -12.16
C ARG A 109 8.56 -13.90 -11.24
N CYS A 110 7.25 -13.69 -11.44
CA CYS A 110 6.43 -12.89 -10.53
C CYS A 110 6.39 -13.47 -9.11
N LEU A 111 6.49 -14.80 -8.96
CA LEU A 111 6.56 -15.44 -7.64
C LEU A 111 7.95 -15.36 -7.01
N ARG A 112 8.97 -15.10 -7.82
CA ARG A 112 10.38 -14.99 -7.40
C ARG A 112 10.93 -13.58 -7.61
N PHE A 113 10.08 -12.56 -7.46
CA PHE A 113 10.41 -11.15 -7.69
C PHE A 113 11.65 -10.69 -6.89
N TYR A 114 11.91 -11.28 -5.73
CA TYR A 114 13.04 -10.99 -4.86
C TYR A 114 14.40 -11.43 -5.43
N GLU A 115 14.41 -12.33 -6.42
CA GLU A 115 15.62 -12.74 -7.13
C GLU A 115 16.08 -11.69 -8.17
N ASN A 116 15.22 -10.72 -8.50
CA ASN A 116 15.52 -9.67 -9.46
C ASN A 116 16.44 -8.60 -8.83
N ASN A 117 17.74 -8.68 -9.13
CA ASN A 117 18.76 -7.74 -8.66
C ASN A 117 19.01 -6.57 -9.62
N THR A 118 18.36 -6.53 -10.80
CA THR A 118 18.64 -5.53 -11.84
C THR A 118 17.85 -4.24 -11.63
N THR A 119 16.73 -4.27 -10.92
CA THR A 119 15.87 -3.09 -10.71
C THR A 119 16.29 -2.33 -9.46
N TYR A 120 16.64 -1.06 -9.61
CA TYR A 120 16.99 -0.21 -8.48
C TYR A 120 15.73 0.25 -7.72
N VAL A 121 15.63 -0.09 -6.44
CA VAL A 121 14.52 0.31 -5.57
C VAL A 121 14.94 1.46 -4.67
N ARG A 122 14.41 2.67 -4.92
CA ARG A 122 14.71 3.91 -4.17
C ARG A 122 13.69 4.20 -3.05
N THR A 123 13.39 3.22 -2.20
CA THR A 123 12.42 3.43 -1.12
C THR A 123 12.99 2.91 0.20
N THR A 124 12.42 3.36 1.33
CA THR A 124 12.72 2.82 2.66
C THR A 124 12.50 1.30 2.75
N SER A 125 11.70 0.74 1.85
CA SER A 125 11.43 -0.70 1.75
C SER A 125 12.34 -1.44 0.78
N ALA A 126 13.45 -0.84 0.33
CA ALA A 126 14.35 -1.45 -0.66
C ALA A 126 14.85 -2.84 -0.25
N VAL A 127 15.20 -3.02 1.02
CA VAL A 127 15.61 -4.32 1.56
C VAL A 127 14.44 -5.31 1.57
N GLN A 128 13.26 -4.86 1.99
CA GLN A 128 12.06 -5.70 2.08
C GLN A 128 11.58 -6.16 0.69
N ALA A 129 11.68 -5.30 -0.33
CA ALA A 129 11.31 -5.63 -1.70
C ALA A 129 12.23 -6.70 -2.34
N ARG A 130 13.36 -7.02 -1.72
CA ARG A 130 14.32 -8.05 -2.13
C ARG A 130 14.26 -9.30 -1.26
N MET A 131 13.24 -9.44 -0.45
CA MET A 131 13.01 -10.62 0.39
C MET A 131 11.77 -11.34 -0.09
N PRO A 132 11.69 -12.66 0.09
CA PRO A 132 10.42 -13.38 -0.07
C PRO A 132 9.31 -12.74 0.75
N ILE A 133 8.07 -12.93 0.33
CA ILE A 133 6.90 -12.48 1.10
C ILE A 133 6.97 -13.07 2.52
N TYR A 134 6.76 -12.23 3.53
CA TYR A 134 6.85 -12.60 4.95
C TYR A 134 5.67 -12.05 5.74
N SER A 135 5.28 -12.76 6.80
CA SER A 135 4.11 -12.43 7.63
C SER A 135 4.40 -11.58 8.87
N LYS A 136 5.68 -11.35 9.22
CA LYS A 136 6.11 -10.69 10.48
C LYS A 136 5.54 -9.27 10.68
N SER A 137 4.98 -8.68 9.65
CA SER A 137 4.39 -7.34 9.73
C SER A 137 2.90 -7.35 10.03
N ILE A 138 2.22 -8.50 9.96
CA ILE A 138 0.80 -8.65 10.31
C ILE A 138 0.67 -8.68 11.83
N GLY A 139 -0.23 -7.85 12.38
CA GLY A 139 -0.47 -7.77 13.80
C GLY A 139 0.69 -7.19 14.62
N ASN A 140 1.65 -6.54 14.00
CA ASN A 140 2.84 -6.00 14.69
C ASN A 140 2.46 -4.93 15.72
N TYR A 141 1.40 -4.16 15.48
CA TYR A 141 0.85 -3.20 16.44
C TYR A 141 0.44 -3.86 17.77
N LEU A 142 -0.06 -5.09 17.74
CA LEU A 142 -0.56 -5.78 18.93
C LEU A 142 0.48 -5.88 20.05
N ASN A 143 1.77 -5.93 19.70
CA ASN A 143 2.88 -5.94 20.66
C ASN A 143 3.07 -4.59 21.39
N PHE A 144 2.45 -3.52 20.90
CA PHE A 144 2.64 -2.14 21.37
C PHE A 144 1.34 -1.44 21.77
N LYS A 145 0.18 -2.12 21.66
CA LYS A 145 -1.15 -1.54 21.90
C LYS A 145 -1.35 -0.93 23.30
N ASP A 146 -0.61 -1.41 24.30
CA ASP A 146 -0.68 -0.91 25.66
C ASP A 146 0.14 0.36 25.88
N PHE A 147 1.06 0.66 24.96
CA PHE A 147 1.95 1.83 25.02
C PHE A 147 1.54 2.95 24.05
N ILE A 148 0.95 2.59 22.92
CA ILE A 148 0.59 3.53 21.84
C ILE A 148 -0.83 3.25 21.40
N LYS A 149 -1.69 4.29 21.40
CA LYS A 149 -3.08 4.19 20.93
C LYS A 149 -3.26 5.05 19.69
N PHE A 150 -3.91 4.49 18.70
CA PHE A 150 -4.39 5.18 17.50
C PHE A 150 -5.92 5.26 17.59
N ASN A 151 -6.43 6.36 18.19
CA ASN A 151 -7.87 6.59 18.42
C ASN A 151 -8.40 7.57 17.35
#